data_bf9fac8445153ae504fa9adf20b0f529
#
_entry.id   bf9fac8445153ae504fa9adf20b0f529
#
_cell.length_a   1.000
_cell.length_b   1.000
_cell.length_c   1.000
_cell.angle_alpha   90.00
_cell.angle_beta   90.00
_cell.angle_gamma   90.00
#
_symmetry.space_group_name_H-M   'P 1'
#
loop_
_entity.id
_entity.type
_entity.pdbx_description
1 polymer ?
#
loop_
_entity_poly.entity_id
_entity_poly.type
_entity_poly.pdbx_seq_one_letter_code
_entity_poly.pdbx_strand_id
1 'polypeptide(L)'
;MTPVSTSVPTHTTPRKTVTTTLAVVSIMGLVAGCTTVPGDSTPQALRSFAPAQSNIDVPSPVPGREPDLLLRDFFTASANPTQNYQAARSFLSPDMASQWDNQSNTLILDRIDLNANAGATADRISYIVRGTVVGNMSTGGVYAPENGDYEASIELRKINGEWRITSLPPGVILEKVELRNNYQPHELYFLDPTGRFLVRDRRWVYNGQPSTGSALLSLMVEGPQRGIAPGVVNEVPEGAVFSGMKDGAYTFIGFGELNADQRHRFAAQVVWTLARAGVAGPYRVTLDGVPLEIGQAGLSVEDVAEFNPNVGVGSLSPLYALSNGQLYVVSSDRVDLAPGRWGAQDAQLESADISATGDVVAAVQTTGEGDGKKSQVLLGPLNGETTTALERRTLSRPSLEYDASAFWTVLDGTTIARVSRSSATGEMSQIEVDKDAFGDATGAISVLRLSHSGVRVAMIIDGRVYLGTVSRPVPGERKITNLVQIAPSIGNTALTLDWQHDGSLLVGTSSPDTPVRRVELDGSEVTPLSAGNITAPVVAVASSTNNIYVTDSRAVLQLPSNGPSSTFWREVPALQGTRAAPVVAH
;
A
#
# COMPACT_ATOMS: atom_id res chain seq x y z
N MET A 1 1.41 73.69 30.69
CA MET A 1 2.40 74.49 31.42
C MET A 1 3.76 74.15 30.83
N THR A 2 4.22 75.01 30.03
CA THR A 2 5.61 75.23 29.52
C THR A 2 6.46 75.84 30.61
N PRO A 3 7.75 76.11 30.47
CA PRO A 3 8.91 75.47 29.77
C PRO A 3 10.19 75.54 30.62
N VAL A 4 11.34 75.29 30.08
CA VAL A 4 12.62 76.05 30.17
C VAL A 4 13.77 75.12 29.76
N SER A 5 14.44 75.23 28.59
CA SER A 5 15.49 76.09 28.11
C SER A 5 16.74 76.24 29.00
N THR A 6 17.89 75.87 28.46
CA THR A 6 19.15 76.65 28.37
C THR A 6 20.26 75.70 27.87
N SER A 7 20.87 75.91 26.76
CA SER A 7 21.92 76.83 26.26
C SER A 7 23.35 76.27 26.33
N VAL A 8 23.96 76.23 25.20
CA VAL A 8 25.33 76.12 24.65
C VAL A 8 26.41 76.83 25.52
N PRO A 9 27.69 76.40 25.47
CA PRO A 9 28.53 77.01 24.45
C PRO A 9 29.59 76.13 23.74
N THR A 10 29.87 76.55 22.56
CA THR A 10 30.98 76.36 21.62
C THR A 10 32.40 76.29 22.21
N HIS A 11 33.24 75.38 21.63
CA HIS A 11 34.64 75.70 21.32
C HIS A 11 35.14 74.97 20.07
N THR A 12 35.66 75.75 19.17
CA THR A 12 36.32 75.52 17.89
C THR A 12 37.69 74.85 18.04
N THR A 13 38.09 73.96 17.14
CA THR A 13 39.05 74.07 16.05
C THR A 13 39.69 72.72 15.66
N PRO A 14 40.50 72.60 14.60
CA PRO A 14 40.22 71.71 13.49
C PRO A 14 41.29 70.61 13.31
N ARG A 15 41.09 69.82 12.28
CA ARG A 15 42.01 68.81 11.67
C ARG A 15 41.59 67.35 11.81
N LYS A 16 41.06 66.89 10.66
CA LYS A 16 41.46 65.62 10.05
C LYS A 16 40.57 65.27 8.87
N THR A 17 40.80 66.00 7.78
CA THR A 17 40.15 65.80 6.47
C THR A 17 40.87 64.76 5.57
N VAL A 18 41.71 63.89 6.10
CA VAL A 18 42.46 62.92 5.27
C VAL A 18 41.99 61.49 5.46
N THR A 19 41.25 61.18 6.52
CA THR A 19 40.82 59.78 6.79
C THR A 19 39.49 59.40 6.20
N THR A 20 38.70 60.35 5.72
CA THR A 20 37.34 60.07 5.20
C THR A 20 37.34 59.75 3.68
N THR A 21 38.38 60.14 2.95
CA THR A 21 38.47 59.88 1.51
C THR A 21 38.95 58.43 1.21
N LEU A 22 39.70 57.82 2.08
CA LEU A 22 40.15 56.43 1.90
C LEU A 22 39.04 55.39 2.23
N ALA A 23 38.15 55.71 3.15
CA ALA A 23 37.04 54.86 3.54
C ALA A 23 35.94 54.80 2.47
N VAL A 24 35.70 55.89 1.72
CA VAL A 24 34.71 55.96 0.65
C VAL A 24 35.18 55.20 -0.60
N VAL A 25 36.48 55.22 -0.91
CA VAL A 25 37.04 54.45 -2.03
C VAL A 25 37.07 52.93 -1.72
N SER A 26 37.22 52.53 -0.48
CA SER A 26 37.17 51.08 -0.09
C SER A 26 35.74 50.54 -0.08
N ILE A 27 34.73 51.35 0.19
CA ILE A 27 33.32 50.92 0.16
C ILE A 27 32.78 50.87 -1.28
N MET A 28 33.24 51.74 -2.21
CA MET A 28 32.89 51.67 -3.64
C MET A 28 33.55 50.47 -4.34
N GLY A 29 34.65 49.93 -3.87
CA GLY A 29 35.30 48.71 -4.42
C GLY A 29 34.59 47.42 -4.08
N LEU A 30 33.78 47.39 -3.03
CA LEU A 30 33.02 46.19 -2.58
C LEU A 30 31.64 46.07 -3.21
N VAL A 31 31.09 47.13 -3.83
CA VAL A 31 29.78 47.08 -4.49
C VAL A 31 29.90 46.79 -6.00
N ALA A 32 31.09 46.87 -6.60
CA ALA A 32 31.33 46.55 -8.01
C ALA A 32 31.63 45.06 -8.27
N GLY A 33 31.66 44.21 -7.25
CA GLY A 33 31.99 42.79 -7.35
C GLY A 33 30.80 41.82 -7.51
N CYS A 34 29.56 42.30 -7.48
CA CYS A 34 28.36 41.42 -7.44
C CYS A 34 27.41 41.50 -8.64
N THR A 35 27.87 41.81 -9.82
CA THR A 35 26.99 41.89 -11.02
C THR A 35 27.60 41.24 -12.26
N THR A 36 28.19 40.06 -12.11
CA THR A 36 28.36 39.17 -13.26
C THR A 36 27.91 37.79 -12.83
N VAL A 37 26.58 37.59 -12.75
CA VAL A 37 26.01 36.25 -13.00
C VAL A 37 26.22 36.02 -14.50
N PRO A 38 26.96 34.99 -14.90
CA PRO A 38 27.05 34.63 -16.33
C PRO A 38 25.65 34.29 -16.82
N GLY A 39 25.08 35.15 -17.64
CA GLY A 39 23.73 34.98 -18.21
C GLY A 39 23.66 33.94 -19.34
N ASP A 40 24.70 33.15 -19.56
CA ASP A 40 24.78 32.17 -20.64
C ASP A 40 25.28 30.80 -20.17
N SER A 41 24.92 30.34 -18.98
CA SER A 41 24.95 28.89 -18.72
C SER A 41 23.67 28.30 -19.30
N THR A 42 23.75 27.72 -20.49
CA THR A 42 22.74 26.74 -20.93
C THR A 42 22.47 25.80 -19.75
N PRO A 43 21.19 25.53 -19.38
CA PRO A 43 20.88 24.56 -18.36
C PRO A 43 21.57 23.25 -18.76
N GLN A 44 22.63 22.87 -18.07
CA GLN A 44 23.10 21.50 -18.15
C GLN A 44 21.98 20.66 -17.55
N ALA A 45 21.36 19.84 -18.38
CA ALA A 45 20.49 18.80 -17.89
C ALA A 45 21.27 18.06 -16.80
N LEU A 46 20.80 18.17 -15.57
CA LEU A 46 21.24 17.31 -14.49
C LEU A 46 21.12 15.89 -15.05
N ARG A 47 22.26 15.22 -15.26
CA ARG A 47 22.25 13.81 -15.62
C ARG A 47 21.34 13.17 -14.59
N SER A 48 20.28 12.51 -15.06
CA SER A 48 19.43 11.71 -14.20
C SER A 48 20.38 10.86 -13.37
N PHE A 49 20.27 10.95 -12.05
CA PHE A 49 20.99 10.07 -11.15
C PHE A 49 20.46 8.66 -11.45
N ALA A 50 21.15 7.94 -12.33
CA ALA A 50 20.99 6.51 -12.41
C ALA A 50 21.61 5.99 -11.11
N PRO A 51 20.84 5.37 -10.20
CA PRO A 51 21.41 4.70 -9.05
C PRO A 51 22.46 3.74 -9.62
N ALA A 52 23.70 3.83 -9.13
CA ALA A 52 24.69 2.83 -9.44
C ALA A 52 24.04 1.48 -9.14
N GLN A 53 24.03 0.57 -10.12
CA GLN A 53 23.62 -0.81 -9.87
C GLN A 53 24.41 -1.24 -8.65
N SER A 54 23.74 -1.50 -7.53
CA SER A 54 24.39 -2.08 -6.37
C SER A 54 25.00 -3.39 -6.87
N ASN A 55 26.32 -3.48 -6.87
CA ASN A 55 26.99 -4.76 -7.03
C ASN A 55 26.56 -5.61 -5.87
N ILE A 56 25.52 -6.41 -6.07
CA ILE A 56 25.10 -7.43 -5.12
C ILE A 56 26.25 -8.43 -5.14
N ASP A 57 27.02 -8.44 -4.06
CA ASP A 57 28.13 -9.39 -3.91
C ASP A 57 27.51 -10.77 -3.67
N VAL A 58 27.38 -11.53 -4.76
CA VAL A 58 26.75 -12.85 -4.71
C VAL A 58 27.82 -13.87 -4.31
N PRO A 59 27.64 -14.58 -3.19
CA PRO A 59 28.61 -15.56 -2.73
C PRO A 59 28.90 -16.63 -3.79
N SER A 60 30.15 -17.08 -3.82
CA SER A 60 30.62 -18.24 -4.57
C SER A 60 31.35 -19.22 -3.66
N PRO A 61 31.41 -20.53 -3.99
CA PRO A 61 32.08 -21.50 -3.14
C PRO A 61 33.55 -21.13 -2.92
N VAL A 62 33.96 -21.04 -1.65
CA VAL A 62 35.34 -20.76 -1.25
C VAL A 62 36.00 -22.08 -0.87
N PRO A 63 37.21 -22.39 -1.40
CA PRO A 63 37.93 -23.59 -1.05
C PRO A 63 38.18 -23.72 0.45
N GLY A 64 37.98 -24.92 1.00
CA GLY A 64 38.15 -25.19 2.43
C GLY A 64 37.08 -24.59 3.35
N ARG A 65 35.98 -24.07 2.82
CA ARG A 65 34.86 -23.51 3.58
C ARG A 65 34.22 -24.57 4.47
N GLU A 66 33.99 -24.25 5.75
CA GLU A 66 33.26 -25.13 6.67
C GLU A 66 31.82 -25.36 6.18
N PRO A 67 31.23 -26.55 6.41
CA PRO A 67 29.96 -26.93 5.79
C PRO A 67 28.77 -26.08 6.22
N ASP A 68 28.72 -25.58 7.45
CA ASP A 68 27.68 -24.67 7.93
C ASP A 68 27.76 -23.29 7.28
N LEU A 69 28.98 -22.77 7.10
CA LEU A 69 29.22 -21.51 6.40
C LEU A 69 28.92 -21.63 4.90
N LEU A 70 29.30 -22.76 4.28
CA LEU A 70 28.95 -23.05 2.89
C LEU A 70 27.43 -23.07 2.67
N LEU A 71 26.70 -23.66 3.62
CA LEU A 71 25.24 -23.72 3.55
C LEU A 71 24.59 -22.32 3.72
N ARG A 72 25.13 -21.47 4.58
CA ARG A 72 24.70 -20.06 4.69
C ARG A 72 24.97 -19.27 3.40
N ASP A 73 26.17 -19.43 2.84
CA ASP A 73 26.52 -18.80 1.56
C ASP A 73 25.59 -19.29 0.41
N PHE A 74 25.18 -20.56 0.43
CA PHE A 74 24.18 -21.11 -0.51
C PHE A 74 22.82 -20.40 -0.37
N PHE A 75 22.30 -20.20 0.86
CA PHE A 75 21.02 -19.51 1.05
C PHE A 75 21.10 -18.05 0.57
N THR A 76 22.19 -17.34 0.85
CA THR A 76 22.40 -15.99 0.34
C THR A 76 22.49 -15.98 -1.19
N ALA A 77 23.23 -16.93 -1.81
CA ALA A 77 23.31 -17.06 -3.26
C ALA A 77 21.95 -17.42 -3.90
N SER A 78 21.07 -18.09 -3.17
CA SER A 78 19.71 -18.46 -3.62
C SER A 78 18.78 -17.25 -3.76
N ALA A 79 19.16 -16.08 -3.25
CA ALA A 79 18.42 -14.84 -3.50
C ALA A 79 18.63 -14.27 -4.92
N ASN A 80 19.59 -14.81 -5.67
CA ASN A 80 19.88 -14.37 -7.03
C ASN A 80 19.28 -15.32 -8.09
N PRO A 81 18.18 -14.96 -8.77
CA PRO A 81 17.50 -15.81 -9.74
C PRO A 81 18.17 -15.80 -11.12
N THR A 82 19.20 -14.96 -11.33
CA THR A 82 19.82 -14.79 -12.65
C THR A 82 20.45 -16.09 -13.16
N GLN A 83 20.37 -16.29 -14.48
CA GLN A 83 20.90 -17.48 -15.15
C GLN A 83 20.44 -18.80 -14.50
N ASN A 84 19.16 -18.88 -14.15
CA ASN A 84 18.57 -20.04 -13.51
C ASN A 84 19.25 -20.41 -12.18
N TYR A 85 19.46 -19.42 -11.30
CA TYR A 85 20.13 -19.57 -10.00
C TYR A 85 21.56 -20.12 -10.11
N GLN A 86 22.31 -19.71 -11.11
CA GLN A 86 23.67 -20.19 -11.37
C GLN A 86 24.59 -20.05 -10.15
N ALA A 87 24.47 -18.97 -9.40
CA ALA A 87 25.23 -18.74 -8.18
C ALA A 87 24.96 -19.83 -7.13
N ALA A 88 23.69 -20.09 -6.80
CA ALA A 88 23.31 -21.13 -5.85
C ALA A 88 23.68 -22.53 -6.36
N ARG A 89 23.51 -22.81 -7.66
CA ARG A 89 23.88 -24.09 -8.27
C ARG A 89 25.36 -24.41 -8.13
N SER A 90 26.25 -23.44 -8.03
CA SER A 90 27.68 -23.65 -7.85
C SER A 90 28.04 -24.31 -6.50
N PHE A 91 27.16 -24.24 -5.50
CA PHE A 91 27.32 -24.91 -4.20
C PHE A 91 26.86 -26.37 -4.19
N LEU A 92 26.12 -26.79 -5.23
CA LEU A 92 25.57 -28.12 -5.36
C LEU A 92 26.59 -29.09 -5.98
N SER A 93 26.42 -30.39 -5.73
CA SER A 93 27.10 -31.41 -6.52
C SER A 93 26.62 -31.36 -7.98
N PRO A 94 27.40 -31.83 -8.96
CA PRO A 94 27.00 -31.83 -10.37
C PRO A 94 25.63 -32.49 -10.61
N ASP A 95 25.38 -33.63 -9.98
CA ASP A 95 24.11 -34.35 -10.07
C ASP A 95 22.97 -33.54 -9.49
N MET A 96 23.15 -32.99 -8.27
CA MET A 96 22.12 -32.18 -7.60
C MET A 96 21.87 -30.87 -8.35
N ALA A 97 22.90 -30.23 -8.89
CA ALA A 97 22.76 -29.02 -9.70
C ALA A 97 21.90 -29.23 -10.95
N SER A 98 21.92 -30.43 -11.54
CA SER A 98 21.07 -30.76 -12.69
C SER A 98 19.63 -31.11 -12.31
N GLN A 99 19.40 -31.63 -11.09
CA GLN A 99 18.11 -32.15 -10.62
C GLN A 99 17.32 -31.14 -9.77
N TRP A 100 17.99 -30.11 -9.23
CA TRP A 100 17.33 -29.17 -8.33
C TRP A 100 16.20 -28.41 -9.02
N ASP A 101 14.98 -28.66 -8.55
CA ASP A 101 13.80 -27.93 -8.96
C ASP A 101 13.70 -26.60 -8.17
N ASN A 102 14.13 -25.52 -8.81
CA ASN A 102 14.09 -24.15 -8.28
C ASN A 102 12.81 -23.39 -8.67
N GLN A 103 11.85 -24.04 -9.34
CA GLN A 103 10.64 -23.38 -9.84
C GLN A 103 9.37 -23.79 -9.08
N SER A 104 9.41 -24.82 -8.26
CA SER A 104 8.22 -25.31 -7.57
C SER A 104 7.61 -24.25 -6.63
N ASN A 105 8.44 -23.58 -5.84
CA ASN A 105 8.05 -22.47 -4.96
C ASN A 105 9.29 -21.72 -4.45
N THR A 106 9.08 -20.53 -3.89
CA THR A 106 10.09 -19.80 -3.11
C THR A 106 9.52 -19.52 -1.72
N LEU A 107 9.97 -20.29 -0.73
CA LEU A 107 9.56 -20.12 0.66
C LEU A 107 10.36 -18.99 1.30
N ILE A 108 9.67 -18.14 2.04
CA ILE A 108 10.27 -17.05 2.79
C ILE A 108 10.20 -17.40 4.28
N LEU A 109 11.36 -17.60 4.88
CA LEU A 109 11.50 -17.87 6.32
C LEU A 109 11.85 -16.58 7.05
N ASP A 110 11.35 -16.40 8.25
CA ASP A 110 11.75 -15.27 9.10
C ASP A 110 13.25 -15.32 9.38
N ARG A 111 13.75 -16.51 9.74
CA ARG A 111 15.16 -16.81 9.96
C ARG A 111 15.44 -18.28 9.63
N ILE A 112 16.66 -18.57 9.20
CA ILE A 112 17.15 -19.93 8.96
C ILE A 112 18.05 -20.38 10.12
N ASP A 113 17.60 -21.37 10.88
CA ASP A 113 18.38 -22.04 11.91
C ASP A 113 18.95 -23.36 11.36
N LEU A 114 20.27 -23.56 11.52
CA LEU A 114 21.01 -24.73 11.04
C LEU A 114 21.44 -25.57 12.24
N ASN A 115 21.00 -26.82 12.29
CA ASN A 115 21.38 -27.77 13.35
C ASN A 115 22.02 -29.01 12.72
N ALA A 116 23.27 -29.27 13.06
CA ALA A 116 23.97 -30.45 12.57
C ALA A 116 23.34 -31.72 13.16
N ASN A 117 23.10 -32.73 12.30
CA ASN A 117 22.63 -34.04 12.73
C ASN A 117 23.74 -34.85 13.37
N ALA A 118 23.38 -35.72 14.28
CA ALA A 118 24.29 -36.75 14.81
C ALA A 118 24.74 -37.70 13.68
N GLY A 119 26.00 -38.17 13.76
CA GLY A 119 26.56 -39.11 12.77
C GLY A 119 27.36 -38.42 11.64
N ALA A 120 27.81 -37.19 11.82
CA ALA A 120 28.77 -36.56 10.92
C ALA A 120 30.06 -37.38 10.83
N THR A 121 30.58 -37.50 9.61
CA THR A 121 31.89 -38.10 9.31
C THR A 121 32.82 -37.10 8.69
N ALA A 122 34.08 -37.44 8.43
CA ALA A 122 35.04 -36.57 7.80
C ALA A 122 34.59 -36.08 6.41
N ASP A 123 33.72 -36.83 5.69
CA ASP A 123 33.33 -36.58 4.30
C ASP A 123 31.80 -36.43 4.09
N ARG A 124 31.01 -36.55 5.17
CA ARG A 124 29.55 -36.47 5.11
C ARG A 124 28.99 -35.81 6.36
N ILE A 125 28.10 -34.83 6.15
CA ILE A 125 27.35 -34.19 7.22
C ILE A 125 25.94 -33.85 6.72
N SER A 126 24.95 -33.84 7.59
CA SER A 126 23.63 -33.33 7.28
C SER A 126 23.19 -32.29 8.32
N TYR A 127 22.42 -31.33 7.86
CA TYR A 127 21.84 -30.28 8.68
C TYR A 127 20.32 -30.38 8.62
N ILE A 128 19.68 -30.17 9.77
CA ILE A 128 18.25 -29.83 9.82
C ILE A 128 18.16 -28.33 9.73
N VAL A 129 17.46 -27.87 8.70
CA VAL A 129 17.09 -26.47 8.46
C VAL A 129 15.74 -26.23 9.10
N ARG A 130 15.64 -25.29 10.02
CA ARG A 130 14.39 -24.89 10.68
C ARG A 130 14.12 -23.41 10.53
N GLY A 131 12.84 -23.04 10.58
CA GLY A 131 12.41 -21.66 10.59
C GLY A 131 10.90 -21.52 10.61
N THR A 132 10.42 -20.31 10.78
CA THR A 132 9.00 -19.99 10.62
C THR A 132 8.76 -19.48 9.22
N VAL A 133 7.86 -20.12 8.47
CA VAL A 133 7.42 -19.61 7.15
C VAL A 133 6.61 -18.36 7.39
N VAL A 134 6.98 -17.26 6.73
CA VAL A 134 6.24 -15.99 6.79
C VAL A 134 5.58 -15.66 5.45
N GLY A 135 5.92 -16.38 4.41
CA GLY A 135 5.28 -16.24 3.10
C GLY A 135 5.85 -17.18 2.05
N ASN A 136 5.17 -17.17 0.92
CA ASN A 136 5.56 -17.88 -0.29
C ASN A 136 5.54 -16.89 -1.46
N MET A 137 6.59 -16.89 -2.27
CA MET A 137 6.65 -16.08 -3.48
C MET A 137 6.58 -17.01 -4.70
N SER A 138 5.56 -16.83 -5.51
CA SER A 138 5.37 -17.58 -6.75
C SER A 138 5.90 -16.83 -7.97
N THR A 139 5.89 -17.50 -9.13
CA THR A 139 6.32 -16.93 -10.42
C THR A 139 5.67 -15.56 -10.66
N GLY A 140 6.45 -14.63 -11.23
CA GLY A 140 6.01 -13.25 -11.44
C GLY A 140 6.06 -12.38 -10.20
N GLY A 141 6.72 -12.85 -9.12
CA GLY A 141 6.93 -12.06 -7.90
C GLY A 141 5.68 -11.86 -7.06
N VAL A 142 4.71 -12.76 -7.15
CA VAL A 142 3.48 -12.73 -6.34
C VAL A 142 3.78 -13.30 -4.96
N TYR A 143 3.67 -12.46 -3.95
CA TYR A 143 3.83 -12.86 -2.55
C TYR A 143 2.47 -13.25 -1.94
N ALA A 144 2.45 -14.34 -1.20
CA ALA A 144 1.34 -14.78 -0.38
C ALA A 144 1.82 -14.99 1.06
N PRO A 145 1.19 -14.37 2.07
CA PRO A 145 1.58 -14.56 3.45
C PRO A 145 1.22 -15.97 3.92
N GLU A 146 2.11 -16.57 4.67
CA GLU A 146 1.93 -17.87 5.31
C GLU A 146 2.31 -17.77 6.78
N ASN A 147 1.94 -18.78 7.56
CA ASN A 147 2.37 -18.92 8.94
C ASN A 147 2.44 -20.40 9.27
N GLY A 148 3.63 -20.91 9.44
CA GLY A 148 3.85 -22.33 9.72
C GLY A 148 5.29 -22.60 10.09
N ASP A 149 5.53 -23.79 10.64
CA ASP A 149 6.87 -24.26 10.94
C ASP A 149 7.46 -24.96 9.72
N TYR A 150 8.73 -24.70 9.45
CA TYR A 150 9.49 -25.36 8.40
C TYR A 150 10.59 -26.22 9.01
N GLU A 151 10.70 -27.44 8.53
CA GLU A 151 11.80 -28.35 8.85
C GLU A 151 12.16 -29.17 7.60
N ALA A 152 13.44 -29.16 7.23
CA ALA A 152 13.96 -29.99 6.16
C ALA A 152 15.41 -30.41 6.42
N SER A 153 15.82 -31.54 5.84
CA SER A 153 17.20 -32.01 5.92
C SER A 153 17.98 -31.69 4.63
N ILE A 154 19.18 -31.16 4.79
CA ILE A 154 20.14 -30.94 3.70
C ILE A 154 21.40 -31.76 3.97
N GLU A 155 21.83 -32.53 2.97
CA GLU A 155 23.05 -33.36 3.07
C GLU A 155 24.20 -32.74 2.26
N LEU A 156 25.38 -32.71 2.87
CA LEU A 156 26.63 -32.31 2.24
C LEU A 156 27.63 -33.45 2.26
N ARG A 157 28.40 -33.56 1.18
CA ARG A 157 29.53 -34.47 1.07
C ARG A 157 30.75 -33.78 0.48
N LYS A 158 31.94 -34.29 0.82
CA LYS A 158 33.16 -33.86 0.15
C LYS A 158 33.28 -34.50 -1.22
N ILE A 159 33.43 -33.65 -2.25
CA ILE A 159 33.69 -34.03 -3.64
C ILE A 159 35.03 -33.37 -4.02
N ASN A 160 36.01 -34.18 -4.39
CA ASN A 160 37.38 -33.71 -4.67
C ASN A 160 37.99 -32.89 -3.52
N GLY A 161 37.71 -33.26 -2.27
CA GLY A 161 38.18 -32.56 -1.06
C GLY A 161 37.38 -31.34 -0.63
N GLU A 162 36.41 -30.90 -1.40
CA GLU A 162 35.55 -29.73 -1.12
C GLU A 162 34.12 -30.13 -0.79
N TRP A 163 33.52 -29.46 0.17
CA TRP A 163 32.10 -29.67 0.53
C TRP A 163 31.18 -29.23 -0.61
N ARG A 164 30.16 -30.04 -0.89
CA ARG A 164 29.06 -29.73 -1.83
C ARG A 164 27.75 -30.28 -1.27
N ILE A 165 26.66 -29.58 -1.56
CA ILE A 165 25.31 -30.02 -1.22
C ILE A 165 24.91 -31.14 -2.19
N THR A 166 24.58 -32.31 -1.65
CA THR A 166 24.22 -33.51 -2.42
C THR A 166 22.75 -33.88 -2.31
N SER A 167 22.02 -33.30 -1.33
CA SER A 167 20.57 -33.47 -1.20
C SER A 167 19.97 -32.24 -0.55
N LEU A 168 18.90 -31.72 -1.14
CA LEU A 168 18.10 -30.61 -0.60
C LEU A 168 16.64 -30.73 -1.09
N PRO A 169 15.66 -30.12 -0.39
CA PRO A 169 14.27 -30.11 -0.82
C PRO A 169 14.09 -29.32 -2.12
N PRO A 170 13.00 -29.59 -2.88
CA PRO A 170 12.63 -28.76 -4.02
C PRO A 170 12.25 -27.33 -3.58
N GLY A 171 12.33 -26.41 -4.53
CA GLY A 171 12.05 -24.98 -4.30
C GLY A 171 13.27 -24.19 -3.87
N VAL A 172 13.06 -22.91 -3.65
CA VAL A 172 14.03 -21.93 -3.15
C VAL A 172 13.65 -21.55 -1.75
N ILE A 173 14.63 -21.40 -0.87
CA ILE A 173 14.42 -20.93 0.50
C ILE A 173 15.17 -19.62 0.66
N LEU A 174 14.47 -18.56 1.05
CA LEU A 174 15.04 -17.26 1.34
C LEU A 174 14.75 -16.86 2.78
N GLU A 175 15.70 -16.23 3.44
CA GLU A 175 15.39 -15.45 4.62
C GLU A 175 14.66 -14.16 4.21
N LYS A 176 13.78 -13.69 5.09
CA LYS A 176 13.05 -12.42 4.88
C LYS A 176 13.99 -11.23 4.66
N VAL A 177 15.16 -11.24 5.30
CA VAL A 177 16.18 -10.22 5.10
C VAL A 177 16.76 -10.28 3.69
N GLU A 178 17.00 -11.47 3.14
CA GLU A 178 17.50 -11.64 1.77
C GLU A 178 16.45 -11.23 0.73
N LEU A 179 15.16 -11.54 0.97
CA LEU A 179 14.09 -11.01 0.13
C LEU A 179 14.14 -9.47 0.07
N ARG A 180 14.22 -8.78 1.22
CA ARG A 180 14.26 -7.32 1.28
C ARG A 180 15.52 -6.70 0.68
N ASN A 181 16.67 -7.37 0.79
CA ASN A 181 17.93 -6.89 0.25
C ASN A 181 18.00 -7.03 -1.27
N ASN A 182 17.43 -8.09 -1.82
CA ASN A 182 17.61 -8.47 -3.22
C ASN A 182 16.39 -8.18 -4.11
N TYR A 183 15.23 -7.95 -3.54
CA TYR A 183 14.00 -7.67 -4.26
C TYR A 183 13.34 -6.39 -3.76
N GLN A 184 12.63 -5.71 -4.66
CA GLN A 184 11.78 -4.58 -4.31
C GLN A 184 10.35 -4.84 -4.76
N PRO A 185 9.37 -4.48 -3.90
CA PRO A 185 7.98 -4.51 -4.31
C PRO A 185 7.67 -3.32 -5.23
N HIS A 186 7.06 -3.61 -6.36
CA HIS A 186 6.54 -2.64 -7.32
C HIS A 186 5.06 -2.88 -7.56
N GLU A 187 4.36 -1.86 -8.00
CA GLU A 187 2.94 -1.92 -8.31
C GLU A 187 2.75 -1.97 -9.84
N LEU A 188 2.14 -3.04 -10.34
CA LEU A 188 1.50 -3.03 -11.64
C LEU A 188 0.09 -2.46 -11.50
N TYR A 189 -0.45 -1.90 -12.57
CA TYR A 189 -1.77 -1.31 -12.56
C TYR A 189 -2.66 -1.94 -13.62
N PHE A 190 -3.84 -2.40 -13.19
CA PHE A 190 -4.92 -2.90 -14.04
C PHE A 190 -6.16 -2.07 -13.77
N LEU A 191 -7.18 -2.17 -14.62
CA LEU A 191 -8.37 -1.36 -14.46
C LEU A 191 -9.45 -2.08 -13.63
N ASP A 192 -10.24 -1.32 -12.90
CA ASP A 192 -11.48 -1.82 -12.35
C ASP A 192 -12.47 -2.13 -13.49
N PRO A 193 -13.53 -2.93 -13.26
CA PRO A 193 -14.48 -3.30 -14.32
C PRO A 193 -15.23 -2.12 -14.95
N THR A 194 -15.20 -0.93 -14.36
CA THR A 194 -15.80 0.27 -14.96
C THR A 194 -14.80 1.01 -15.87
N GLY A 195 -13.54 0.66 -15.85
CA GLY A 195 -12.46 1.32 -16.58
C GLY A 195 -12.10 2.71 -16.04
N ARG A 196 -12.48 3.04 -14.80
CA ARG A 196 -12.28 4.37 -14.20
C ARG A 196 -11.10 4.43 -13.25
N PHE A 197 -10.79 3.34 -12.56
CA PHE A 197 -9.77 3.29 -11.52
C PHE A 197 -8.68 2.30 -11.83
N LEU A 198 -7.44 2.71 -11.58
CA LEU A 198 -6.31 1.80 -11.58
C LEU A 198 -6.24 1.03 -10.26
N VAL A 199 -6.16 -0.26 -10.39
CA VAL A 199 -6.11 -1.24 -9.28
C VAL A 199 -4.69 -1.76 -9.17
N ARG A 200 -4.12 -1.69 -7.99
CA ARG A 200 -2.74 -2.10 -7.71
C ARG A 200 -2.61 -3.61 -7.68
N ASP A 201 -1.57 -4.13 -8.32
CA ASP A 201 -1.11 -5.51 -8.27
C ASP A 201 0.37 -5.51 -7.87
N ARG A 202 0.64 -5.84 -6.61
CA ARG A 202 1.98 -5.76 -6.02
C ARG A 202 2.83 -6.96 -6.42
N ARG A 203 4.04 -6.70 -6.93
CA ARG A 203 4.99 -7.71 -7.40
C ARG A 203 6.39 -7.45 -6.85
N TRP A 204 7.03 -8.49 -6.38
CA TRP A 204 8.42 -8.45 -5.93
C TRP A 204 9.35 -8.70 -7.11
N VAL A 205 10.15 -7.71 -7.45
CA VAL A 205 11.06 -7.74 -8.60
C VAL A 205 12.51 -7.73 -8.11
N TYR A 206 13.33 -8.61 -8.68
CA TYR A 206 14.74 -8.70 -8.35
C TYR A 206 15.49 -7.41 -8.73
N ASN A 207 16.28 -6.86 -7.79
CA ASN A 207 16.99 -5.58 -7.96
C ASN A 207 18.11 -5.62 -9.03
N GLY A 208 18.66 -6.80 -9.32
CA GLY A 208 19.70 -6.98 -10.32
C GLY A 208 19.20 -7.04 -11.77
N GLN A 209 17.95 -6.70 -12.06
CA GLN A 209 17.42 -6.62 -13.42
C GLN A 209 18.09 -5.48 -14.20
N PRO A 210 18.43 -5.69 -15.49
CA PRO A 210 19.03 -4.65 -16.33
C PRO A 210 18.14 -3.41 -16.51
N SER A 211 16.82 -3.60 -16.45
CA SER A 211 15.81 -2.54 -16.58
C SER A 211 14.57 -2.91 -15.79
N THR A 212 14.32 -2.17 -14.70
CA THR A 212 13.09 -2.29 -13.91
C THR A 212 11.85 -2.05 -14.76
N GLY A 213 11.86 -1.03 -15.63
CA GLY A 213 10.73 -0.73 -16.51
C GLY A 213 10.39 -1.89 -17.44
N SER A 214 11.42 -2.52 -18.08
CA SER A 214 11.19 -3.67 -18.96
C SER A 214 10.68 -4.89 -18.18
N ALA A 215 11.17 -5.14 -16.98
CA ALA A 215 10.69 -6.24 -16.13
C ALA A 215 9.22 -6.07 -15.77
N LEU A 216 8.83 -4.86 -15.36
CA LEU A 216 7.45 -4.54 -15.00
C LEU A 216 6.49 -4.65 -16.19
N LEU A 217 6.90 -4.17 -17.38
CA LEU A 217 6.07 -4.27 -18.57
C LEU A 217 5.95 -5.71 -19.08
N SER A 218 6.99 -6.54 -18.92
CA SER A 218 6.87 -7.99 -19.15
C SER A 218 5.81 -8.62 -18.24
N LEU A 219 5.85 -8.33 -16.93
CA LEU A 219 4.87 -8.83 -15.96
C LEU A 219 3.44 -8.30 -16.24
N MET A 220 3.32 -7.05 -16.73
CA MET A 220 2.02 -6.47 -17.11
C MET A 220 1.39 -7.26 -18.26
N VAL A 221 2.18 -7.67 -19.25
CA VAL A 221 1.71 -8.46 -20.40
C VAL A 221 1.33 -9.89 -19.97
N GLU A 222 2.03 -10.48 -18.99
CA GLU A 222 1.62 -11.75 -18.37
C GLU A 222 0.25 -11.67 -17.68
N GLY A 223 -0.19 -10.45 -17.35
CA GLY A 223 -1.49 -10.15 -16.78
C GLY A 223 -1.51 -10.04 -15.25
N PRO A 224 -2.71 -9.76 -14.70
CA PRO A 224 -2.89 -9.63 -13.26
C PRO A 224 -2.67 -10.95 -12.55
N GLN A 225 -2.15 -10.88 -11.30
CA GLN A 225 -2.05 -12.08 -10.47
C GLN A 225 -3.42 -12.77 -10.33
N ARG A 226 -3.39 -14.13 -10.23
CA ARG A 226 -4.61 -14.95 -10.23
C ARG A 226 -5.64 -14.52 -9.18
N GLY A 227 -5.16 -14.05 -8.02
CA GLY A 227 -6.03 -13.64 -6.93
C GLY A 227 -6.86 -12.39 -7.23
N ILE A 228 -6.36 -11.47 -8.06
CA ILE A 228 -7.07 -10.22 -8.41
C ILE A 228 -7.71 -10.26 -9.79
N ALA A 229 -7.27 -11.16 -10.66
CA ALA A 229 -7.75 -11.26 -12.04
C ALA A 229 -9.28 -11.27 -12.18
N PRO A 230 -10.07 -11.94 -11.33
CA PRO A 230 -11.52 -11.92 -11.44
C PRO A 230 -12.18 -10.54 -11.20
N GLY A 231 -11.46 -9.60 -10.59
CA GLY A 231 -11.95 -8.28 -10.22
C GLY A 231 -11.47 -7.14 -11.11
N VAL A 232 -10.58 -7.40 -12.08
CA VAL A 232 -9.96 -6.35 -12.91
C VAL A 232 -10.11 -6.62 -14.40
N VAL A 233 -9.88 -5.57 -15.18
CA VAL A 233 -9.79 -5.63 -16.64
C VAL A 233 -8.36 -5.27 -17.04
N ASN A 234 -7.83 -6.02 -17.98
CA ASN A 234 -6.54 -5.76 -18.62
C ASN A 234 -6.76 -5.34 -20.06
N GLU A 235 -6.19 -4.21 -20.47
CA GLU A 235 -6.28 -3.76 -21.87
C GLU A 235 -5.25 -4.47 -22.79
N VAL A 236 -4.37 -5.30 -22.22
CA VAL A 236 -3.45 -6.13 -23.01
C VAL A 236 -4.23 -7.28 -23.66
N PRO A 237 -4.24 -7.38 -25.00
CA PRO A 237 -4.91 -8.47 -25.70
C PRO A 237 -4.27 -9.83 -25.40
N GLU A 238 -5.06 -10.90 -25.50
CA GLU A 238 -4.55 -12.25 -25.37
C GLU A 238 -3.51 -12.56 -26.47
N GLY A 239 -2.38 -13.09 -26.06
CA GLY A 239 -1.27 -13.40 -26.97
C GLY A 239 -0.37 -12.21 -27.32
N ALA A 240 -0.65 -11.00 -26.84
CA ALA A 240 0.26 -9.88 -26.96
C ALA A 240 1.54 -10.13 -26.17
N VAL A 241 2.66 -9.57 -26.64
CA VAL A 241 3.97 -9.72 -26.00
C VAL A 241 4.70 -8.37 -25.88
N PHE A 242 5.43 -8.21 -24.82
CA PHE A 242 6.41 -7.13 -24.68
C PHE A 242 7.72 -7.54 -25.35
N SER A 243 8.10 -6.86 -26.43
CA SER A 243 9.29 -7.18 -27.24
C SER A 243 10.57 -6.49 -26.73
N GLY A 244 10.49 -5.78 -25.60
CA GLY A 244 11.64 -5.06 -25.05
C GLY A 244 11.70 -3.59 -25.48
N MET A 245 12.84 -2.95 -25.21
CA MET A 245 13.10 -1.57 -25.59
C MET A 245 13.84 -1.50 -26.93
N LYS A 246 13.29 -0.77 -27.91
CA LYS A 246 13.90 -0.54 -29.21
C LYS A 246 13.90 0.96 -29.51
N ASP A 247 15.05 1.51 -29.87
CA ASP A 247 15.25 2.93 -30.20
C ASP A 247 14.72 3.89 -29.11
N GLY A 248 14.83 3.47 -27.85
CA GLY A 248 14.35 4.21 -26.68
C GLY A 248 12.81 4.16 -26.48
N ALA A 249 12.11 3.27 -27.17
CA ALA A 249 10.69 3.04 -27.01
C ALA A 249 10.41 1.62 -26.46
N TYR A 250 9.46 1.50 -25.54
CA TYR A 250 8.91 0.23 -25.09
C TYR A 250 8.02 -0.34 -26.20
N THR A 251 8.36 -1.51 -26.72
CA THR A 251 7.72 -2.08 -27.91
C THR A 251 6.86 -3.28 -27.54
N PHE A 252 5.60 -3.24 -27.98
CA PHE A 252 4.63 -4.31 -27.80
C PHE A 252 4.18 -4.82 -29.17
N ILE A 253 3.86 -6.11 -29.25
CA ILE A 253 3.44 -6.79 -30.48
C ILE A 253 2.16 -7.58 -30.17
N GLY A 254 1.25 -7.64 -31.13
CA GLY A 254 -0.01 -8.40 -31.01
C GLY A 254 -1.16 -7.61 -30.39
N PHE A 255 -1.10 -6.28 -30.40
CA PHE A 255 -2.17 -5.41 -29.88
C PHE A 255 -3.31 -5.21 -30.88
N GLY A 256 -3.06 -5.35 -32.18
CA GLY A 256 -4.08 -5.10 -33.21
C GLY A 256 -4.65 -3.67 -33.15
N GLU A 257 -5.91 -3.53 -33.53
CA GLU A 257 -6.61 -2.25 -33.50
C GLU A 257 -7.29 -2.03 -32.15
N LEU A 258 -6.76 -1.10 -31.35
CA LEU A 258 -7.43 -0.61 -30.15
C LEU A 258 -8.22 0.68 -30.48
N ASN A 259 -9.42 0.83 -29.93
CA ASN A 259 -10.13 2.10 -29.97
C ASN A 259 -9.46 3.17 -29.09
N ALA A 260 -9.89 4.43 -29.20
CA ALA A 260 -9.28 5.54 -28.47
C ALA A 260 -9.29 5.35 -26.96
N ASP A 261 -10.39 4.87 -26.38
CA ASP A 261 -10.53 4.67 -24.94
C ASP A 261 -9.62 3.54 -24.45
N GLN A 262 -9.52 2.44 -25.20
CA GLN A 262 -8.61 1.34 -24.88
C GLN A 262 -7.15 1.78 -24.93
N ARG A 263 -6.77 2.56 -25.95
CA ARG A 263 -5.42 3.13 -26.06
C ARG A 263 -5.09 4.02 -24.87
N HIS A 264 -6.06 4.85 -24.46
CA HIS A 264 -5.90 5.76 -23.32
C HIS A 264 -5.78 5.00 -22.01
N ARG A 265 -6.61 4.00 -21.77
CA ARG A 265 -6.54 3.14 -20.58
C ARG A 265 -5.26 2.30 -20.53
N PHE A 266 -4.81 1.75 -21.66
CA PHE A 266 -3.53 1.05 -21.73
C PHE A 266 -2.35 1.99 -21.44
N ALA A 267 -2.38 3.22 -22.00
CA ALA A 267 -1.39 4.24 -21.67
C ALA A 267 -1.35 4.54 -20.17
N ALA A 268 -2.51 4.64 -19.52
CA ALA A 268 -2.59 4.85 -18.07
C ALA A 268 -1.95 3.68 -17.29
N GLN A 269 -2.20 2.44 -17.68
CA GLN A 269 -1.56 1.27 -17.06
C GLN A 269 -0.03 1.35 -17.16
N VAL A 270 0.51 1.63 -18.36
CA VAL A 270 1.95 1.73 -18.60
C VAL A 270 2.56 2.89 -17.84
N VAL A 271 2.00 4.09 -17.99
CA VAL A 271 2.55 5.32 -17.39
C VAL A 271 2.59 5.23 -15.87
N TRP A 272 1.49 4.82 -15.23
CA TRP A 272 1.45 4.76 -13.77
C TRP A 272 2.30 3.62 -13.22
N THR A 273 2.42 2.50 -13.92
CA THR A 273 3.35 1.42 -13.54
C THR A 273 4.80 1.90 -13.55
N LEU A 274 5.22 2.57 -14.61
CA LEU A 274 6.59 3.08 -14.73
C LEU A 274 6.88 4.24 -13.79
N ALA A 275 5.97 5.22 -13.71
CA ALA A 275 6.13 6.40 -12.86
C ALA A 275 6.22 6.03 -11.37
N ARG A 276 5.36 5.10 -10.90
CA ARG A 276 5.37 4.64 -9.51
C ARG A 276 6.59 3.78 -9.17
N ALA A 277 7.20 3.16 -10.16
CA ALA A 277 8.47 2.45 -10.03
C ALA A 277 9.70 3.39 -10.09
N GLY A 278 9.50 4.70 -10.21
CA GLY A 278 10.60 5.68 -10.28
C GLY A 278 11.33 5.71 -11.61
N VAL A 279 10.76 5.09 -12.66
CA VAL A 279 11.31 5.19 -14.02
C VAL A 279 11.01 6.57 -14.57
N ALA A 280 12.04 7.29 -15.01
CA ALA A 280 11.86 8.65 -15.53
C ALA A 280 11.13 8.67 -16.89
N GLY A 281 10.10 9.52 -17.01
CA GLY A 281 9.41 9.83 -18.27
C GLY A 281 10.05 10.99 -19.04
N PRO A 282 9.47 11.41 -20.18
CA PRO A 282 8.29 10.82 -20.81
C PRO A 282 8.55 9.46 -21.43
N TYR A 283 7.51 8.62 -21.50
CA TYR A 283 7.63 7.24 -21.98
C TYR A 283 7.25 7.14 -23.46
N ARG A 284 8.14 6.57 -24.26
CA ARG A 284 7.86 6.26 -25.66
C ARG A 284 7.37 4.81 -25.73
N VAL A 285 6.21 4.60 -26.29
CA VAL A 285 5.56 3.28 -26.41
C VAL A 285 5.14 3.05 -27.85
N THR A 286 5.36 1.86 -28.37
CA THR A 286 4.90 1.45 -29.70
C THR A 286 4.07 0.17 -29.62
N LEU A 287 2.93 0.15 -30.31
CA LEU A 287 2.05 -1.00 -30.46
C LEU A 287 2.09 -1.44 -31.92
N ASP A 288 2.59 -2.66 -32.20
CA ASP A 288 2.74 -3.20 -33.56
C ASP A 288 3.51 -2.24 -34.50
N GLY A 289 4.51 -1.54 -33.94
CA GLY A 289 5.32 -0.57 -34.68
C GLY A 289 4.72 0.83 -34.82
N VAL A 290 3.48 1.05 -34.33
CA VAL A 290 2.81 2.35 -34.35
C VAL A 290 2.99 3.05 -32.98
N PRO A 291 3.45 4.31 -32.92
CA PRO A 291 3.54 5.02 -31.66
C PRO A 291 2.19 5.15 -30.95
N LEU A 292 2.19 4.89 -29.65
CA LEU A 292 1.05 5.18 -28.78
C LEU A 292 1.16 6.65 -28.35
N GLU A 293 0.53 7.55 -29.12
CA GLU A 293 0.58 9.00 -28.88
C GLU A 293 -0.73 9.45 -28.23
N ILE A 294 -0.60 10.17 -27.11
CA ILE A 294 -1.67 10.93 -26.47
C ILE A 294 -1.21 12.41 -26.38
N GLY A 295 0.11 12.63 -26.29
CA GLY A 295 0.79 13.95 -26.26
C GLY A 295 1.87 14.09 -27.33
N GLN A 296 2.54 15.25 -27.37
CA GLN A 296 3.50 15.58 -28.45
C GLN A 296 4.92 15.00 -28.27
N ALA A 297 5.30 14.54 -27.07
CA ALA A 297 6.68 14.16 -26.75
C ALA A 297 6.84 12.78 -26.08
N GLY A 298 5.86 11.91 -26.22
CA GLY A 298 5.73 10.65 -25.47
C GLY A 298 4.73 10.78 -24.32
N LEU A 299 4.46 9.66 -23.65
CA LEU A 299 3.44 9.58 -22.59
C LEU A 299 3.99 10.08 -21.25
N SER A 300 3.23 10.89 -20.56
CA SER A 300 3.52 11.42 -19.24
C SER A 300 2.37 11.20 -18.25
N VAL A 301 2.60 11.47 -16.96
CA VAL A 301 1.56 11.35 -15.94
C VAL A 301 0.45 12.39 -16.12
N GLU A 302 0.74 13.52 -16.77
CA GLU A 302 -0.22 14.56 -17.08
C GLU A 302 -1.23 14.10 -18.14
N ASP A 303 -0.80 13.26 -19.09
CA ASP A 303 -1.65 12.76 -20.18
C ASP A 303 -2.70 11.75 -19.69
N VAL A 304 -2.52 11.21 -18.49
CA VAL A 304 -3.37 10.17 -17.85
C VAL A 304 -3.67 10.52 -16.39
N ALA A 305 -3.72 11.82 -16.08
CA ALA A 305 -3.86 12.30 -14.70
C ALA A 305 -5.16 11.87 -14.02
N GLU A 306 -6.24 11.68 -14.77
CA GLU A 306 -7.53 11.21 -14.26
C GLU A 306 -7.47 9.77 -13.72
N PHE A 307 -6.50 8.96 -14.16
CA PHE A 307 -6.24 7.62 -13.65
C PHE A 307 -5.25 7.59 -12.49
N ASN A 308 -4.87 8.74 -11.92
CA ASN A 308 -3.90 8.76 -10.83
C ASN A 308 -4.35 7.85 -9.68
N PRO A 309 -3.61 6.77 -9.37
CA PRO A 309 -4.04 5.80 -8.35
C PRO A 309 -4.00 6.34 -6.91
N ASN A 310 -3.47 7.56 -6.73
CA ASN A 310 -3.40 8.26 -5.45
C ASN A 310 -4.36 9.45 -5.35
N VAL A 311 -5.13 9.76 -6.39
CA VAL A 311 -6.18 10.76 -6.29
C VAL A 311 -7.35 10.15 -5.54
N GLY A 312 -7.27 10.21 -4.23
CA GLY A 312 -8.45 10.19 -3.41
C GLY A 312 -9.11 11.56 -3.46
N VAL A 313 -10.36 11.59 -3.11
CA VAL A 313 -11.15 12.80 -2.93
C VAL A 313 -10.32 13.87 -2.24
N GLY A 314 -10.22 14.98 -2.86
CA GLY A 314 -9.40 16.16 -2.64
C GLY A 314 -8.70 16.30 -1.27
N SER A 315 -7.58 16.97 -1.27
CA SER A 315 -6.69 17.21 -0.13
C SER A 315 -7.35 17.75 1.17
N LEU A 316 -8.66 17.88 1.18
CA LEU A 316 -9.44 18.46 2.26
C LEU A 316 -10.71 17.65 2.59
N SER A 317 -10.67 16.30 2.52
CA SER A 317 -11.80 15.51 3.03
C SER A 317 -12.06 15.90 4.48
N PRO A 318 -13.25 16.40 4.82
CA PRO A 318 -13.57 16.77 6.18
C PRO A 318 -13.51 15.55 7.09
N LEU A 319 -13.00 15.76 8.30
CA LEU A 319 -13.12 14.79 9.37
C LEU A 319 -14.51 14.89 9.97
N TYR A 320 -15.16 13.76 10.11
CA TYR A 320 -16.36 13.62 10.92
C TYR A 320 -16.06 12.80 12.16
N ALA A 321 -16.89 12.95 13.17
CA ALA A 321 -16.78 12.18 14.41
C ALA A 321 -18.16 11.69 14.84
N LEU A 322 -18.26 10.41 15.14
CA LEU A 322 -19.48 9.84 15.71
C LEU A 322 -19.31 9.72 17.24
N SER A 323 -20.12 10.43 17.98
CA SER A 323 -20.10 10.43 19.44
C SER A 323 -21.51 10.54 20.00
N ASN A 324 -21.82 9.81 21.08
CA ASN A 324 -23.11 9.84 21.76
C ASN A 324 -24.30 9.65 20.81
N GLY A 325 -24.16 8.83 19.78
CA GLY A 325 -25.23 8.56 18.82
C GLY A 325 -25.47 9.67 17.79
N GLN A 326 -24.63 10.68 17.72
CA GLN A 326 -24.72 11.82 16.80
C GLN A 326 -23.47 11.95 15.96
N LEU A 327 -23.64 12.38 14.71
CA LEU A 327 -22.54 12.69 13.81
C LEU A 327 -22.19 14.18 13.92
N TYR A 328 -20.91 14.47 13.95
CA TYR A 328 -20.32 15.79 14.02
C TYR A 328 -19.41 16.06 12.83
N VAL A 329 -19.35 17.29 12.38
CA VAL A 329 -18.33 17.81 11.45
C VAL A 329 -17.21 18.41 12.28
N VAL A 330 -15.98 17.94 12.05
CA VAL A 330 -14.79 18.36 12.80
C VAL A 330 -13.94 19.29 11.94
N SER A 331 -13.80 20.52 12.38
CA SER A 331 -12.86 21.49 11.79
C SER A 331 -11.59 21.58 12.64
N SER A 332 -10.65 22.44 12.26
CA SER A 332 -9.37 22.56 12.97
C SER A 332 -9.51 22.95 14.44
N ASP A 333 -10.54 23.70 14.79
CA ASP A 333 -10.73 24.37 16.09
C ASP A 333 -12.13 24.20 16.69
N ARG A 334 -13.08 23.59 15.97
CA ARG A 334 -14.46 23.43 16.44
C ARG A 334 -15.09 22.14 15.95
N VAL A 335 -16.13 21.75 16.65
CA VAL A 335 -16.98 20.61 16.35
C VAL A 335 -18.42 21.11 16.26
N ASP A 336 -19.04 20.91 15.10
CA ASP A 336 -20.42 21.27 14.85
C ASP A 336 -21.26 20.00 14.65
N LEU A 337 -22.52 19.98 15.06
CA LEU A 337 -23.43 18.89 14.72
C LEU A 337 -23.56 18.78 13.20
N ALA A 338 -23.53 17.56 12.68
CA ALA A 338 -23.87 17.34 11.29
C ALA A 338 -25.31 17.77 11.02
N PRO A 339 -25.62 18.29 9.82
CA PRO A 339 -26.95 18.79 9.52
C PRO A 339 -28.03 17.69 9.51
N GLY A 340 -29.28 18.10 9.68
CA GLY A 340 -30.45 17.23 9.53
C GLY A 340 -30.50 16.07 10.52
N ARG A 341 -30.88 14.90 10.04
CA ARG A 341 -31.07 13.69 10.85
C ARG A 341 -29.78 13.20 11.51
N TRP A 342 -28.63 13.44 10.89
CA TRP A 342 -27.33 12.89 11.32
C TRP A 342 -26.84 13.48 12.66
N GLY A 343 -27.10 14.76 12.91
CA GLY A 343 -26.76 15.42 14.16
C GLY A 343 -27.94 15.51 15.15
N ALA A 344 -29.09 14.92 14.83
CA ALA A 344 -30.26 15.00 15.70
C ALA A 344 -30.03 14.29 17.04
N GLN A 345 -30.63 14.83 18.13
CA GLN A 345 -30.44 14.30 19.47
C GLN A 345 -30.98 12.86 19.62
N ASP A 346 -31.96 12.48 18.83
CA ASP A 346 -32.57 11.16 18.78
C ASP A 346 -32.02 10.29 17.63
N ALA A 347 -30.89 10.67 17.03
CA ALA A 347 -30.29 9.94 15.89
C ALA A 347 -29.86 8.51 16.25
N GLN A 348 -29.37 8.29 17.47
CA GLN A 348 -28.94 6.98 17.99
C GLN A 348 -28.07 6.17 17.01
N LEU A 349 -27.10 6.84 16.36
CA LEU A 349 -26.20 6.23 15.39
C LEU A 349 -25.12 5.41 16.09
N GLU A 350 -24.89 4.18 15.64
CA GLU A 350 -23.80 3.30 16.12
C GLU A 350 -22.56 3.39 15.22
N SER A 351 -22.75 3.56 13.92
CA SER A 351 -21.67 3.66 12.93
C SER A 351 -22.14 4.44 11.71
N ALA A 352 -21.19 5.02 11.00
CA ALA A 352 -21.48 5.77 9.78
C ALA A 352 -20.36 5.60 8.75
N ASP A 353 -20.74 5.73 7.48
CA ASP A 353 -19.84 5.87 6.34
C ASP A 353 -20.30 7.05 5.49
N ILE A 354 -19.35 7.71 4.82
CA ILE A 354 -19.61 8.91 4.04
C ILE A 354 -19.01 8.72 2.66
N SER A 355 -19.79 9.02 1.62
CA SER A 355 -19.35 8.89 0.24
C SER A 355 -18.08 9.71 -0.04
N ALA A 356 -17.32 9.28 -1.05
CA ALA A 356 -16.12 9.95 -1.50
C ALA A 356 -16.34 11.44 -1.80
N THR A 357 -17.52 11.82 -2.27
CA THR A 357 -17.91 13.21 -2.55
C THR A 357 -18.34 13.99 -1.29
N GLY A 358 -18.52 13.28 -0.17
CA GLY A 358 -18.95 13.88 1.10
C GLY A 358 -20.44 14.27 1.16
N ASP A 359 -21.23 13.88 0.18
CA ASP A 359 -22.62 14.30 0.02
C ASP A 359 -23.66 13.24 0.46
N VAL A 360 -23.29 11.96 0.51
CA VAL A 360 -24.15 10.84 0.93
C VAL A 360 -23.62 10.20 2.20
N VAL A 361 -24.50 9.92 3.13
CA VAL A 361 -24.21 9.22 4.39
C VAL A 361 -25.03 7.93 4.46
N ALA A 362 -24.37 6.85 4.84
CA ALA A 362 -24.99 5.60 5.24
C ALA A 362 -24.64 5.34 6.71
N ALA A 363 -25.62 5.22 7.58
CA ALA A 363 -25.38 5.04 9.01
C ALA A 363 -26.28 3.96 9.62
N VAL A 364 -25.72 3.20 10.55
CA VAL A 364 -26.50 2.26 11.37
C VAL A 364 -27.09 3.01 12.55
N GLN A 365 -28.39 2.97 12.63
CA GLN A 365 -29.15 3.40 13.80
C GLN A 365 -29.66 2.18 14.57
N THR A 366 -29.54 2.19 15.88
CA THR A 366 -30.09 1.13 16.73
C THR A 366 -31.22 1.68 17.61
N THR A 367 -32.31 0.94 17.65
CA THR A 367 -33.50 1.27 18.46
C THR A 367 -33.92 0.06 19.29
N GLY A 368 -34.67 0.33 20.36
CA GLY A 368 -35.14 -0.71 21.28
C GLY A 368 -34.06 -1.18 22.27
N GLU A 369 -34.47 -2.02 23.22
CA GLU A 369 -33.61 -2.60 24.24
C GLU A 369 -33.84 -4.13 24.34
N GLY A 370 -32.85 -4.87 24.82
CA GLY A 370 -32.92 -6.30 25.02
C GLY A 370 -33.27 -7.07 23.75
N ASP A 371 -34.23 -7.99 23.84
CA ASP A 371 -34.70 -8.80 22.71
C ASP A 371 -35.47 -8.00 21.64
N GLY A 372 -35.89 -6.77 21.97
CA GLY A 372 -36.52 -5.84 21.03
C GLY A 372 -35.51 -4.95 20.27
N LYS A 373 -34.21 -5.12 20.51
CA LYS A 373 -33.18 -4.36 19.82
C LYS A 373 -33.19 -4.65 18.31
N LYS A 374 -33.26 -3.58 17.50
CA LYS A 374 -33.22 -3.62 16.06
C LYS A 374 -32.25 -2.58 15.55
N SER A 375 -31.49 -2.97 14.54
CA SER A 375 -30.58 -2.09 13.81
C SER A 375 -31.12 -1.84 12.42
N GLN A 376 -31.03 -0.60 11.93
CA GLN A 376 -31.42 -0.21 10.58
C GLN A 376 -30.34 0.65 9.95
N VAL A 377 -30.17 0.52 8.64
CA VAL A 377 -29.33 1.44 7.86
C VAL A 377 -30.19 2.59 7.38
N LEU A 378 -29.83 3.79 7.80
CA LEU A 378 -30.34 5.04 7.23
C LEU A 378 -29.41 5.45 6.08
N LEU A 379 -29.98 5.80 4.94
CA LEU A 379 -29.27 6.30 3.77
C LEU A 379 -29.86 7.64 3.34
N GLY A 380 -29.04 8.62 3.04
CA GLY A 380 -29.52 9.91 2.53
C GLY A 380 -28.40 10.90 2.31
N PRO A 381 -28.71 12.04 1.69
CA PRO A 381 -27.72 13.11 1.55
C PRO A 381 -27.37 13.71 2.92
N LEU A 382 -26.16 14.29 3.02
CA LEU A 382 -25.70 14.94 4.26
C LEU A 382 -26.66 16.06 4.69
N ASN A 383 -27.25 16.77 3.73
CA ASN A 383 -28.18 17.90 3.96
C ASN A 383 -29.60 17.58 3.48
N GLY A 384 -30.17 16.43 3.81
CA GLY A 384 -31.51 16.12 3.31
C GLY A 384 -32.25 15.03 4.08
N GLU A 385 -33.30 14.55 3.46
CA GLU A 385 -34.14 13.49 4.03
C GLU A 385 -33.43 12.13 3.98
N THR A 386 -33.63 11.35 5.03
CA THR A 386 -33.08 10.00 5.14
C THR A 386 -34.14 8.96 4.85
N THR A 387 -33.73 7.83 4.29
CA THR A 387 -34.57 6.66 4.04
C THR A 387 -34.00 5.46 4.77
N THR A 388 -34.87 4.66 5.40
CA THR A 388 -34.46 3.34 5.92
C THR A 388 -34.24 2.40 4.75
N ALA A 389 -32.99 1.98 4.56
CA ALA A 389 -32.60 1.12 3.46
C ALA A 389 -32.68 -0.38 3.80
N LEU A 390 -32.50 -0.72 5.06
CA LEU A 390 -32.41 -2.11 5.53
C LEU A 390 -32.67 -2.16 7.05
N GLU A 391 -33.31 -3.23 7.53
CA GLU A 391 -33.49 -3.51 8.96
C GLU A 391 -33.12 -4.96 9.27
N ARG A 392 -32.36 -5.18 10.35
CA ARG A 392 -31.96 -6.51 10.85
C ARG A 392 -31.78 -6.44 12.37
N ARG A 393 -31.48 -7.58 12.99
CA ARG A 393 -31.15 -7.63 14.41
C ARG A 393 -29.83 -6.92 14.71
N THR A 394 -28.80 -7.19 13.89
CA THR A 394 -27.50 -6.51 13.96
C THR A 394 -26.98 -6.21 12.55
N LEU A 395 -26.27 -5.11 12.42
CA LEU A 395 -25.67 -4.65 11.17
C LEU A 395 -24.25 -4.16 11.44
N SER A 396 -23.32 -4.52 10.55
CA SER A 396 -21.98 -3.91 10.59
C SER A 396 -22.01 -2.47 10.06
N ARG A 397 -20.97 -1.70 10.34
CA ARG A 397 -20.75 -0.40 9.70
C ARG A 397 -20.92 -0.55 8.18
N PRO A 398 -21.74 0.25 7.52
CA PRO A 398 -21.85 0.25 6.07
C PRO A 398 -20.52 0.61 5.41
N SER A 399 -20.32 0.13 4.18
CA SER A 399 -19.24 0.56 3.31
C SER A 399 -19.83 0.96 1.97
N LEU A 400 -19.79 2.26 1.65
CA LEU A 400 -20.33 2.80 0.40
C LEU A 400 -19.45 2.38 -0.79
N GLU A 401 -20.07 2.09 -1.95
CA GLU A 401 -19.36 2.06 -3.22
C GLU A 401 -18.98 3.50 -3.60
N TYR A 402 -17.92 3.68 -4.38
CA TYR A 402 -17.38 5.00 -4.73
C TYR A 402 -18.42 6.01 -5.23
N ASP A 403 -19.35 5.56 -6.08
CA ASP A 403 -20.39 6.39 -6.67
C ASP A 403 -21.63 6.53 -5.78
N ALA A 404 -21.59 6.02 -4.56
CA ALA A 404 -22.67 5.99 -3.59
C ALA A 404 -23.98 5.36 -4.10
N SER A 405 -23.96 4.63 -5.23
CA SER A 405 -25.13 3.94 -5.78
C SER A 405 -25.54 2.72 -4.95
N ALA A 406 -24.62 2.20 -4.15
CA ALA A 406 -24.83 1.07 -3.27
C ALA A 406 -23.93 1.15 -2.04
N PHE A 407 -24.30 0.41 -1.00
CA PHE A 407 -23.46 0.13 0.16
C PHE A 407 -23.45 -1.36 0.48
N TRP A 408 -22.40 -1.80 1.14
CA TRP A 408 -22.25 -3.16 1.65
C TRP A 408 -22.34 -3.16 3.18
N THR A 409 -22.92 -4.19 3.75
CA THR A 409 -22.99 -4.40 5.20
C THR A 409 -23.09 -5.88 5.52
N VAL A 410 -22.74 -6.26 6.75
CA VAL A 410 -22.90 -7.61 7.25
C VAL A 410 -24.15 -7.70 8.09
N LEU A 411 -25.02 -8.62 7.75
CA LEU A 411 -26.27 -8.94 8.44
C LEU A 411 -26.00 -10.02 9.48
N ASP A 412 -26.36 -9.75 10.71
CA ASP A 412 -26.31 -10.70 11.83
C ASP A 412 -24.95 -11.42 11.97
N GLY A 413 -23.85 -10.73 11.57
CA GLY A 413 -22.50 -11.21 11.67
C GLY A 413 -22.07 -12.28 10.65
N THR A 414 -22.98 -12.73 9.77
CA THR A 414 -22.70 -13.88 8.89
C THR A 414 -22.98 -13.64 7.41
N THR A 415 -23.98 -12.86 7.06
CA THR A 415 -24.41 -12.66 5.67
C THR A 415 -23.94 -11.30 5.17
N ILE A 416 -23.26 -11.27 4.04
CA ILE A 416 -22.84 -10.03 3.38
C ILE A 416 -23.93 -9.61 2.41
N ALA A 417 -24.44 -8.40 2.56
CA ALA A 417 -25.44 -7.83 1.66
C ALA A 417 -24.91 -6.59 0.95
N ARG A 418 -25.19 -6.50 -0.34
CA ARG A 418 -25.10 -5.28 -1.12
C ARG A 418 -26.50 -4.70 -1.28
N VAL A 419 -26.68 -3.46 -0.86
CA VAL A 419 -27.93 -2.73 -1.01
C VAL A 419 -27.74 -1.58 -1.97
N SER A 420 -28.50 -1.57 -3.07
CA SER A 420 -28.42 -0.52 -4.08
C SER A 420 -29.73 0.26 -4.16
N ARG A 421 -29.62 1.54 -4.52
CA ARG A 421 -30.75 2.42 -4.74
C ARG A 421 -30.96 2.66 -6.23
N SER A 422 -32.15 2.40 -6.71
CA SER A 422 -32.52 2.76 -8.11
C SER A 422 -32.50 4.28 -8.27
N SER A 423 -31.72 4.77 -9.22
CA SER A 423 -31.71 6.20 -9.56
C SER A 423 -33.02 6.69 -10.17
N ALA A 424 -33.80 5.78 -10.80
CA ALA A 424 -35.06 6.11 -11.45
C ALA A 424 -36.25 6.11 -10.50
N THR A 425 -36.33 5.09 -9.60
CA THR A 425 -37.51 4.91 -8.72
C THR A 425 -37.23 5.25 -7.26
N GLY A 426 -35.94 5.31 -6.86
CA GLY A 426 -35.55 5.44 -5.45
C GLY A 426 -35.69 4.15 -4.64
N GLU A 427 -36.18 3.06 -5.25
CA GLU A 427 -36.39 1.78 -4.57
C GLU A 427 -35.05 1.13 -4.18
N MET A 428 -35.03 0.51 -3.00
CA MET A 428 -33.91 -0.24 -2.48
C MET A 428 -33.98 -1.69 -2.95
N SER A 429 -32.87 -2.20 -3.46
CA SER A 429 -32.71 -3.60 -3.84
C SER A 429 -31.56 -4.21 -3.04
N GLN A 430 -31.82 -5.31 -2.36
CA GLN A 430 -30.83 -6.06 -1.60
C GLN A 430 -30.47 -7.33 -2.35
N ILE A 431 -29.18 -7.58 -2.51
CA ILE A 431 -28.63 -8.86 -2.96
C ILE A 431 -27.68 -9.41 -1.91
N GLU A 432 -27.66 -10.73 -1.75
CA GLU A 432 -26.64 -11.42 -0.98
C GLU A 432 -25.38 -11.56 -1.82
N VAL A 433 -24.23 -11.31 -1.22
CA VAL A 433 -22.92 -11.47 -1.87
C VAL A 433 -22.46 -12.91 -1.68
N ASP A 434 -22.15 -13.58 -2.77
CA ASP A 434 -21.63 -14.95 -2.75
C ASP A 434 -20.26 -14.98 -2.04
N LYS A 435 -20.14 -15.88 -1.07
CA LYS A 435 -18.96 -16.10 -0.22
C LYS A 435 -18.42 -17.54 -0.26
N ASP A 436 -18.70 -18.29 -1.32
CA ASP A 436 -18.23 -19.68 -1.45
C ASP A 436 -16.70 -19.82 -1.33
N ALA A 437 -15.95 -18.74 -1.62
CA ALA A 437 -14.49 -18.71 -1.51
C ALA A 437 -13.95 -18.56 -0.08
N PHE A 438 -14.84 -18.52 0.95
CA PHE A 438 -14.38 -18.29 2.33
C PHE A 438 -13.68 -19.51 2.93
N GLY A 439 -13.92 -20.73 2.39
CA GLY A 439 -13.23 -21.95 2.82
C GLY A 439 -13.24 -22.10 4.35
N ASP A 440 -12.06 -22.16 4.93
CA ASP A 440 -11.86 -22.30 6.39
C ASP A 440 -12.02 -20.99 7.18
N ALA A 441 -12.27 -19.85 6.51
CA ALA A 441 -12.53 -18.57 7.18
C ALA A 441 -13.94 -18.59 7.80
N THR A 442 -14.05 -19.21 8.97
CA THR A 442 -15.28 -19.35 9.75
C THR A 442 -15.32 -18.33 10.88
N GLY A 443 -16.53 -17.95 11.32
CA GLY A 443 -16.74 -17.03 12.43
C GLY A 443 -17.55 -15.80 12.06
N ALA A 444 -17.72 -14.91 13.03
CA ALA A 444 -18.47 -13.68 12.83
C ALA A 444 -17.62 -12.64 12.09
N ILE A 445 -18.21 -12.06 11.05
CA ILE A 445 -17.63 -10.92 10.33
C ILE A 445 -18.00 -9.65 11.11
N SER A 446 -17.04 -9.05 11.78
CA SER A 446 -17.26 -7.85 12.59
C SER A 446 -17.04 -6.55 11.82
N VAL A 447 -16.18 -6.57 10.81
CA VAL A 447 -15.84 -5.41 9.97
C VAL A 447 -15.78 -5.83 8.50
N LEU A 448 -16.32 -4.98 7.63
CA LEU A 448 -16.22 -5.09 6.18
C LEU A 448 -15.98 -3.71 5.60
N ARG A 449 -14.92 -3.53 4.79
CA ARG A 449 -14.58 -2.26 4.14
C ARG A 449 -14.18 -2.52 2.68
N LEU A 450 -14.88 -1.88 1.76
CA LEU A 450 -14.51 -1.88 0.34
C LEU A 450 -13.31 -0.97 0.10
N SER A 451 -12.42 -1.36 -0.82
CA SER A 451 -11.42 -0.45 -1.37
C SER A 451 -12.08 0.62 -2.24
N HIS A 452 -11.40 1.74 -2.43
CA HIS A 452 -11.88 2.86 -3.24
C HIS A 452 -12.37 2.44 -4.65
N SER A 453 -11.67 1.53 -5.33
CA SER A 453 -12.10 0.99 -6.64
C SER A 453 -13.24 -0.03 -6.55
N GLY A 454 -13.60 -0.49 -5.36
CA GLY A 454 -14.57 -1.55 -5.14
C GLY A 454 -14.11 -2.94 -5.62
N VAL A 455 -12.82 -3.10 -5.96
CA VAL A 455 -12.26 -4.38 -6.43
C VAL A 455 -11.80 -5.26 -5.27
N ARG A 456 -11.44 -4.65 -4.14
CA ARG A 456 -11.05 -5.39 -2.94
C ARG A 456 -12.02 -5.14 -1.79
N VAL A 457 -12.12 -6.14 -0.93
CA VAL A 457 -12.83 -6.04 0.34
C VAL A 457 -11.92 -6.53 1.46
N ALA A 458 -11.73 -5.69 2.47
CA ALA A 458 -11.03 -6.04 3.69
C ALA A 458 -12.04 -6.39 4.78
N MET A 459 -11.77 -7.44 5.54
CA MET A 459 -12.69 -7.93 6.57
C MET A 459 -11.95 -8.34 7.83
N ILE A 460 -12.64 -8.21 8.96
CA ILE A 460 -12.25 -8.87 10.20
C ILE A 460 -13.25 -10.00 10.45
N ILE A 461 -12.73 -11.24 10.46
CA ILE A 461 -13.49 -12.44 10.77
C ILE A 461 -12.85 -13.08 12.01
N ASP A 462 -13.62 -13.19 13.08
CA ASP A 462 -13.13 -13.75 14.36
C ASP A 462 -11.79 -13.12 14.82
N GLY A 463 -11.69 -11.77 14.70
CA GLY A 463 -10.50 -11.00 15.08
C GLY A 463 -9.30 -11.12 14.14
N ARG A 464 -9.39 -11.84 13.02
CA ARG A 464 -8.34 -12.01 12.02
C ARG A 464 -8.62 -11.16 10.79
N VAL A 465 -7.55 -10.67 10.15
CA VAL A 465 -7.64 -9.77 8.99
C VAL A 465 -7.59 -10.57 7.70
N TYR A 466 -8.61 -10.39 6.87
CA TYR A 466 -8.75 -11.03 5.57
C TYR A 466 -8.87 -9.98 4.46
N LEU A 467 -8.38 -10.34 3.29
CA LEU A 467 -8.53 -9.58 2.05
C LEU A 467 -9.15 -10.49 0.97
N GLY A 468 -10.22 -10.02 0.35
CA GLY A 468 -10.88 -10.69 -0.77
C GLY A 468 -10.91 -9.82 -2.02
N THR A 469 -11.12 -10.46 -3.16
CA THR A 469 -11.37 -9.80 -4.44
C THR A 469 -12.86 -9.83 -4.78
N VAL A 470 -13.40 -8.68 -5.13
CA VAL A 470 -14.80 -8.55 -5.57
C VAL A 470 -14.86 -8.74 -7.07
N SER A 471 -15.47 -9.82 -7.51
CA SER A 471 -15.78 -10.08 -8.92
C SER A 471 -17.22 -9.70 -9.27
N ARG A 472 -17.42 -9.38 -10.54
CA ARG A 472 -18.73 -8.99 -11.10
C ARG A 472 -19.06 -9.93 -12.28
N PRO A 473 -19.43 -11.20 -12.01
CA PRO A 473 -19.58 -12.21 -13.06
C PRO A 473 -20.66 -11.84 -14.10
N VAL A 474 -21.75 -11.26 -13.62
CA VAL A 474 -22.83 -10.71 -14.46
C VAL A 474 -23.34 -9.39 -13.87
N PRO A 475 -24.02 -8.56 -14.67
CA PRO A 475 -24.62 -7.33 -14.18
C PRO A 475 -25.53 -7.58 -12.98
N GLY A 476 -25.33 -6.84 -11.89
CA GLY A 476 -26.10 -6.97 -10.65
C GLY A 476 -25.52 -7.95 -9.63
N GLU A 477 -24.80 -8.97 -10.03
CA GLU A 477 -24.18 -9.92 -9.12
C GLU A 477 -22.83 -9.42 -8.59
N ARG A 478 -22.52 -9.83 -7.37
CA ARG A 478 -21.22 -9.62 -6.72
C ARG A 478 -20.82 -10.91 -6.02
N LYS A 479 -19.55 -11.25 -6.15
CA LYS A 479 -18.95 -12.43 -5.52
C LYS A 479 -17.60 -12.05 -4.94
N ILE A 480 -17.36 -12.48 -3.70
CA ILE A 480 -16.02 -12.38 -3.11
C ILE A 480 -15.25 -13.65 -3.46
N THR A 481 -14.11 -13.46 -4.10
CA THR A 481 -13.21 -14.54 -4.51
C THR A 481 -11.84 -14.34 -3.85
N ASN A 482 -11.02 -15.38 -3.83
CA ASN A 482 -9.65 -15.33 -3.34
C ASN A 482 -9.53 -14.65 -1.96
N LEU A 483 -10.31 -15.14 -0.99
CA LEU A 483 -10.21 -14.66 0.39
C LEU A 483 -8.94 -15.22 1.04
N VAL A 484 -8.05 -14.34 1.48
CA VAL A 484 -6.75 -14.68 2.07
C VAL A 484 -6.59 -13.97 3.41
N GLN A 485 -6.11 -14.67 4.44
CA GLN A 485 -5.66 -14.03 5.67
C GLN A 485 -4.33 -13.32 5.41
N ILE A 486 -4.33 -11.97 5.41
CA ILE A 486 -3.15 -11.19 4.99
C ILE A 486 -2.22 -10.77 6.13
N ALA A 487 -2.62 -10.90 7.36
CA ALA A 487 -1.82 -10.49 8.51
C ALA A 487 -1.86 -11.54 9.63
N PRO A 488 -1.34 -12.78 9.39
CA PRO A 488 -1.39 -13.85 10.39
C PRO A 488 -0.73 -13.46 11.73
N SER A 489 0.30 -12.60 11.70
CA SER A 489 1.00 -12.12 12.89
C SER A 489 0.17 -11.24 13.82
N ILE A 490 -0.99 -10.76 13.38
CA ILE A 490 -1.95 -10.03 14.24
C ILE A 490 -2.74 -11.03 15.13
N GLY A 491 -2.81 -12.29 14.70
CA GLY A 491 -3.60 -13.30 15.39
C GLY A 491 -5.09 -12.97 15.32
N ASN A 492 -5.76 -13.01 16.47
CA ASN A 492 -7.19 -12.70 16.64
C ASN A 492 -7.43 -11.40 17.41
N THR A 493 -6.50 -10.46 17.36
CA THR A 493 -6.56 -9.22 18.14
C THR A 493 -7.11 -8.02 17.37
N ALA A 494 -7.40 -8.16 16.07
CA ALA A 494 -7.95 -7.09 15.26
C ALA A 494 -9.38 -6.72 15.69
N LEU A 495 -9.63 -5.42 15.91
CA LEU A 495 -10.92 -4.89 16.32
C LEU A 495 -11.56 -4.01 15.25
N THR A 496 -10.76 -3.28 14.51
CA THR A 496 -11.21 -2.34 13.48
C THR A 496 -10.18 -2.26 12.36
N LEU A 497 -10.64 -1.96 11.16
CA LEU A 497 -9.74 -1.67 10.04
C LEU A 497 -10.36 -0.61 9.11
N ASP A 498 -9.50 0.09 8.39
CA ASP A 498 -9.88 0.95 7.29
C ASP A 498 -8.76 1.02 6.24
N TRP A 499 -9.11 1.47 5.03
CA TRP A 499 -8.17 1.64 3.94
C TRP A 499 -7.35 2.92 4.12
N GLN A 500 -6.06 2.85 3.85
CA GLN A 500 -5.24 4.03 3.66
C GLN A 500 -5.27 4.46 2.19
N HIS A 501 -4.95 5.73 1.96
CA HIS A 501 -4.95 6.32 0.63
C HIS A 501 -3.99 5.64 -0.36
N ASP A 502 -2.89 5.11 0.15
CA ASP A 502 -1.93 4.34 -0.65
C ASP A 502 -2.35 2.87 -0.89
N GLY A 503 -3.54 2.49 -0.47
CA GLY A 503 -4.12 1.17 -0.64
C GLY A 503 -3.71 0.13 0.41
N SER A 504 -2.83 0.47 1.36
CA SER A 504 -2.56 -0.37 2.53
C SER A 504 -3.74 -0.33 3.51
N LEU A 505 -3.78 -1.27 4.46
CA LEU A 505 -4.78 -1.28 5.53
C LEU A 505 -4.20 -0.72 6.83
N LEU A 506 -5.02 0.03 7.52
CA LEU A 506 -4.80 0.43 8.90
C LEU A 506 -5.64 -0.48 9.79
N VAL A 507 -5.01 -1.14 10.77
CA VAL A 507 -5.68 -2.09 11.66
C VAL A 507 -5.49 -1.66 13.12
N GLY A 508 -6.59 -1.43 13.80
CA GLY A 508 -6.62 -1.23 15.26
C GLY A 508 -6.82 -2.55 15.99
N THR A 509 -6.07 -2.76 17.07
CA THR A 509 -6.02 -4.03 17.80
C THR A 509 -6.28 -3.87 19.29
N SER A 510 -6.52 -4.98 19.97
CA SER A 510 -6.57 -5.07 21.44
C SER A 510 -5.18 -5.25 22.07
N SER A 511 -4.11 -5.42 21.27
CA SER A 511 -2.75 -5.65 21.75
C SER A 511 -2.15 -4.37 22.37
N PRO A 512 -1.70 -4.39 23.63
CA PRO A 512 -1.07 -3.23 24.25
C PRO A 512 0.25 -2.81 23.58
N ASP A 513 1.03 -3.79 23.11
CA ASP A 513 2.36 -3.53 22.54
C ASP A 513 2.30 -2.98 21.12
N THR A 514 1.26 -3.34 20.39
CA THR A 514 1.10 -2.96 18.98
C THR A 514 -0.36 -2.60 18.67
N PRO A 515 -0.88 -1.53 19.27
CA PRO A 515 -2.30 -1.19 19.20
C PRO A 515 -2.77 -0.77 17.80
N VAL A 516 -1.85 -0.30 16.94
CA VAL A 516 -2.14 0.07 15.55
C VAL A 516 -1.08 -0.53 14.64
N ARG A 517 -1.53 -1.16 13.56
CA ARG A 517 -0.66 -1.74 12.53
C ARG A 517 -1.06 -1.29 11.14
N ARG A 518 -0.06 -1.08 10.30
CA ARG A 518 -0.22 -0.94 8.85
C ARG A 518 0.06 -2.29 8.21
N VAL A 519 -0.80 -2.71 7.30
CA VAL A 519 -0.71 -3.99 6.59
C VAL A 519 -0.65 -3.71 5.08
N GLU A 520 0.40 -4.19 4.43
CA GLU A 520 0.53 -4.09 2.98
C GLU A 520 -0.43 -5.04 2.26
N LEU A 521 -0.84 -4.71 1.02
CA LEU A 521 -1.87 -5.42 0.26
C LEU A 521 -1.59 -6.90 0.02
N ASP A 522 -0.32 -7.28 -0.09
CA ASP A 522 0.10 -8.66 -0.26
C ASP A 522 0.39 -9.37 1.08
N GLY A 523 0.28 -8.67 2.20
CA GLY A 523 0.59 -9.20 3.52
C GLY A 523 2.08 -9.42 3.81
N SER A 524 2.96 -9.02 2.90
CA SER A 524 4.41 -9.19 3.03
C SER A 524 4.99 -8.37 4.19
N GLU A 525 4.31 -7.28 4.56
CA GLU A 525 4.71 -6.41 5.63
C GLU A 525 3.55 -6.01 6.53
N VAL A 526 3.73 -6.22 7.83
CA VAL A 526 2.84 -5.80 8.90
C VAL A 526 3.64 -4.94 9.86
N THR A 527 3.55 -3.62 9.68
CA THR A 527 4.37 -2.65 10.40
C THR A 527 3.59 -2.09 11.59
N PRO A 528 4.10 -2.22 12.84
CA PRO A 528 3.51 -1.51 13.96
C PRO A 528 3.75 -0.01 13.81
N LEU A 529 2.70 0.79 13.98
CA LEU A 529 2.85 2.22 14.16
C LEU A 529 3.25 2.52 15.59
N SER A 530 3.89 3.68 15.81
CA SER A 530 4.36 4.04 17.15
C SER A 530 3.24 3.91 18.19
N ALA A 531 3.52 3.21 19.28
CA ALA A 531 2.60 3.02 20.40
C ALA A 531 2.82 4.02 21.55
N GLY A 532 3.72 4.99 21.39
CA GLY A 532 4.29 5.79 22.49
C GLY A 532 3.30 6.45 23.44
N ASN A 533 2.08 6.77 23.00
CA ASN A 533 1.04 7.37 23.82
C ASN A 533 -0.38 6.90 23.50
N ILE A 534 -0.53 5.77 22.80
CA ILE A 534 -1.81 5.10 22.58
C ILE A 534 -2.07 4.11 23.73
N THR A 535 -3.30 4.06 24.19
CA THR A 535 -3.73 3.09 25.19
C THR A 535 -4.73 2.11 24.57
N ALA A 536 -4.28 0.86 24.37
CA ALA A 536 -5.18 -0.19 23.84
C ALA A 536 -6.43 -0.36 24.74
N PRO A 537 -7.56 -0.83 24.16
CA PRO A 537 -7.77 -1.22 22.76
C PRO A 537 -7.97 -0.01 21.83
N VAL A 538 -7.58 -0.15 20.56
CA VAL A 538 -7.94 0.78 19.49
C VAL A 538 -9.20 0.27 18.81
N VAL A 539 -10.30 1.00 18.95
CA VAL A 539 -11.65 0.54 18.58
C VAL A 539 -12.21 1.19 17.31
N ALA A 540 -11.60 2.27 16.85
CA ALA A 540 -11.94 2.89 15.58
C ALA A 540 -10.68 3.44 14.91
N VAL A 541 -10.62 3.33 13.59
CA VAL A 541 -9.57 3.90 12.75
C VAL A 541 -10.19 4.55 11.53
N ALA A 542 -9.56 5.60 11.02
CA ALA A 542 -9.86 6.22 9.74
C ALA A 542 -8.60 6.87 9.18
N SER A 543 -8.52 7.05 7.87
CA SER A 543 -7.37 7.66 7.21
C SER A 543 -7.82 8.72 6.20
N SER A 544 -7.17 9.86 6.22
CA SER A 544 -7.23 10.86 5.15
C SER A 544 -5.89 10.91 4.42
N THR A 545 -5.80 11.69 3.36
CA THR A 545 -4.55 11.91 2.63
C THR A 545 -3.40 12.38 3.55
N ASN A 546 -3.72 13.20 4.56
CA ASN A 546 -2.72 13.86 5.39
C ASN A 546 -2.58 13.29 6.80
N ASN A 547 -3.61 12.63 7.32
CA ASN A 547 -3.64 12.14 8.69
C ASN A 547 -4.26 10.76 8.82
N ILE A 548 -3.71 10.01 9.74
CA ILE A 548 -4.31 8.80 10.31
C ILE A 548 -5.00 9.19 11.61
N TYR A 549 -6.22 8.72 11.82
CA TYR A 549 -7.00 8.93 13.04
C TYR A 549 -7.30 7.60 13.70
N VAL A 550 -7.18 7.56 15.02
CA VAL A 550 -7.52 6.38 15.83
C VAL A 550 -8.27 6.78 17.08
N THR A 551 -9.14 5.91 17.54
CA THR A 551 -9.77 6.04 18.87
C THR A 551 -9.23 4.96 19.77
N ASP A 552 -8.52 5.38 20.78
CA ASP A 552 -8.03 4.51 21.85
C ASP A 552 -9.04 4.43 23.02
N SER A 553 -8.60 3.90 24.16
CA SER A 553 -9.47 3.83 25.35
C SER A 553 -9.87 5.20 25.93
N ARG A 554 -9.21 6.28 25.54
CA ARG A 554 -9.36 7.62 26.16
C ARG A 554 -9.85 8.70 25.20
N ALA A 555 -9.29 8.79 24.00
CA ALA A 555 -9.46 9.94 23.12
C ALA A 555 -9.37 9.57 21.63
N VAL A 556 -9.67 10.53 20.77
CA VAL A 556 -9.35 10.48 19.34
C VAL A 556 -7.98 11.09 19.11
N LEU A 557 -7.08 10.28 18.57
CA LEU A 557 -5.69 10.66 18.29
C LEU A 557 -5.46 10.75 16.79
N GLN A 558 -4.53 11.61 16.37
CA GLN A 558 -4.11 11.76 14.98
C GLN A 558 -2.59 11.66 14.83
N LEU A 559 -2.18 11.13 13.68
CA LEU A 559 -0.78 11.04 13.24
C LEU A 559 -0.69 11.50 11.79
N PRO A 560 0.24 12.40 11.40
CA PRO A 560 0.44 12.76 10.00
C PRO A 560 0.82 11.55 9.15
N SER A 561 0.16 11.37 8.00
CA SER A 561 0.43 10.27 7.06
C SER A 561 1.76 10.42 6.33
N ASN A 562 2.18 11.67 6.04
CA ASN A 562 3.30 12.03 5.17
C ASN A 562 4.40 12.82 5.89
N GLY A 563 4.45 12.82 7.22
CA GLY A 563 5.50 13.50 8.00
C GLY A 563 6.77 12.68 8.18
N PRO A 564 7.92 13.29 8.54
CA PRO A 564 9.04 12.57 9.10
C PRO A 564 8.47 11.79 10.29
N SER A 565 8.84 10.52 10.42
CA SER A 565 8.28 9.53 11.35
C SER A 565 7.97 10.15 12.72
N SER A 566 6.77 10.76 12.83
CA SER A 566 6.29 11.26 14.11
C SER A 566 6.06 10.05 14.99
N THR A 567 6.76 10.00 16.09
CA THR A 567 6.66 8.91 17.07
C THR A 567 5.52 9.13 18.05
N PHE A 568 4.85 10.28 17.99
CA PHE A 568 3.82 10.65 18.94
C PHE A 568 2.51 11.02 18.25
N TRP A 569 1.46 10.36 18.69
CA TRP A 569 0.09 10.72 18.36
C TRP A 569 -0.33 11.97 19.13
N ARG A 570 -1.13 12.80 18.53
CA ARG A 570 -1.71 14.00 19.15
C ARG A 570 -3.21 13.86 19.21
N GLU A 571 -3.81 14.30 20.29
CA GLU A 571 -5.27 14.42 20.31
C GLU A 571 -5.72 15.35 19.18
N VAL A 572 -6.85 15.01 18.57
CA VAL A 572 -7.49 15.90 17.60
C VAL A 572 -7.93 17.16 18.36
N PRO A 573 -7.42 18.37 18.03
CA PRO A 573 -7.62 19.56 18.86
C PRO A 573 -9.07 19.86 19.20
N ALA A 574 -9.95 19.73 18.22
CA ALA A 574 -11.37 19.99 18.42
C ALA A 574 -12.11 18.88 19.21
N LEU A 575 -11.52 17.70 19.40
CA LEU A 575 -12.11 16.55 20.11
C LEU A 575 -11.41 16.24 21.44
N GLN A 576 -10.64 17.19 21.99
CA GLN A 576 -9.92 16.97 23.25
C GLN A 576 -10.85 16.50 24.37
N GLY A 577 -10.44 15.40 25.01
CA GLY A 577 -11.22 14.80 26.10
C GLY A 577 -12.52 14.11 25.65
N THR A 578 -12.81 14.05 24.34
CA THR A 578 -13.99 13.39 23.78
C THR A 578 -13.61 12.08 23.13
N ARG A 579 -14.29 10.99 23.50
CA ARG A 579 -14.16 9.70 22.84
C ARG A 579 -15.20 9.60 21.73
N ALA A 580 -14.75 9.55 20.48
CA ALA A 580 -15.59 9.50 19.30
C ALA A 580 -14.98 8.54 18.25
N ALA A 581 -15.79 7.99 17.35
CA ALA A 581 -15.29 7.25 16.20
C ALA A 581 -15.01 8.23 15.05
N PRO A 582 -13.76 8.34 14.55
CA PRO A 582 -13.45 9.16 13.39
C PRO A 582 -14.07 8.53 12.13
N VAL A 583 -14.60 9.38 11.27
CA VAL A 583 -15.15 9.00 9.95
C VAL A 583 -14.58 9.98 8.92
N VAL A 584 -13.98 9.43 7.88
CA VAL A 584 -13.46 10.20 6.75
C VAL A 584 -14.19 9.73 5.50
N ALA A 585 -14.50 10.63 4.57
CA ALA A 585 -15.10 10.30 3.29
C ALA A 585 -14.10 9.53 2.42
N HIS A 586 -14.54 8.43 1.78
CA HIS A 586 -13.69 7.53 0.99
C HIS A 586 -14.17 7.40 -0.45
#